data_9fa67b8c771ff992673fcefd6148ac90
#
_entry.id   9fa67b8c771ff992673fcefd6148ac90
#
_cell.length_a   1.000
_cell.length_b   1.000
_cell.length_c   1.000
_cell.angle_alpha   90.00
_cell.angle_beta   90.00
_cell.angle_gamma   90.00
#
_symmetry.space_group_name_H-M   'P 1'
#
loop_
_entity.id
_entity.type
_entity.pdbx_description
1 polymer ?
#
loop_
_entity_poly.entity_id
_entity_poly.type
_entity_poly.pdbx_seq_one_letter_code
_entity_poly.pdbx_strand_id
1 'polypeptide(L)'
;GIFPCDAATVAYIKTVRKDGFKAAFADDGAVYERTLEYDLSELESMVALPHLPSNGRKARDVDVTIDQAYLGSCTNGRIEDLRLAAEVLRGRKVHPDVRMVVVPASVKVFDQAMAEGLLAEFSKAGAFVSGPTCGACLGGHMGILAPGERCVSSTNRNFIGRMGHSDSEVYLAGPAVVAASAVTGRITDPRDLEVAQ
;
A
#
# COMPACT_ATOMS: atom_id res chain seq x y z
N GLY A 1 9.66 -15.71 -5.99
CA GLY A 1 9.58 -15.20 -7.37
C GLY A 1 10.92 -14.67 -7.84
N ILE A 2 11.23 -14.86 -9.10
CA ILE A 2 12.44 -14.35 -9.75
C ILE A 2 12.02 -13.41 -10.86
N PHE A 3 12.52 -12.17 -10.81
CA PHE A 3 12.28 -11.16 -11.83
C PHE A 3 13.52 -11.00 -12.70
N PRO A 4 13.37 -10.81 -14.03
CA PRO A 4 14.49 -10.52 -14.93
C PRO A 4 15.20 -9.23 -14.49
N CYS A 5 16.53 -9.22 -14.65
CA CYS A 5 17.34 -8.03 -14.35
C CYS A 5 17.29 -7.06 -15.56
N ASP A 6 16.27 -6.22 -15.62
CA ASP A 6 16.11 -5.21 -16.65
C ASP A 6 16.94 -3.93 -16.41
N ALA A 7 16.84 -2.97 -17.32
CA ALA A 7 17.57 -1.70 -17.22
C ALA A 7 17.16 -0.89 -15.97
N ALA A 8 15.89 -0.95 -15.55
CA ALA A 8 15.41 -0.27 -14.35
C ALA A 8 16.01 -0.89 -13.09
N THR A 9 16.05 -2.22 -13.02
CA THR A 9 16.72 -2.97 -11.93
C THR A 9 18.20 -2.61 -11.84
N VAL A 10 18.91 -2.58 -12.98
CA VAL A 10 20.33 -2.19 -13.02
C VAL A 10 20.52 -0.75 -12.53
N ALA A 11 19.69 0.18 -13.00
CA ALA A 11 19.76 1.57 -12.57
C ALA A 11 19.55 1.70 -11.05
N TYR A 12 18.56 1.03 -10.49
CA TYR A 12 18.30 1.03 -9.06
C TYR A 12 19.48 0.45 -8.26
N ILE A 13 20.01 -0.71 -8.64
CA ILE A 13 21.13 -1.34 -7.94
C ILE A 13 22.35 -0.42 -7.89
N LYS A 14 22.65 0.30 -8.97
CA LYS A 14 23.76 1.26 -9.03
C LYS A 14 23.63 2.43 -8.05
N THR A 15 22.41 2.76 -7.59
CA THR A 15 22.20 3.80 -6.56
C THR A 15 22.59 3.35 -5.15
N VAL A 16 22.57 2.05 -4.88
CA VAL A 16 22.80 1.46 -3.55
C VAL A 16 24.07 0.64 -3.45
N ARG A 17 24.61 0.18 -4.59
CA ARG A 17 25.83 -0.61 -4.65
C ARG A 17 26.80 -0.01 -5.65
N LYS A 18 27.99 0.35 -5.17
CA LYS A 18 29.08 0.90 -6.02
C LYS A 18 29.89 -0.18 -6.72
N ASP A 19 30.02 -1.34 -6.12
CA ASP A 19 30.74 -2.48 -6.68
C ASP A 19 29.93 -3.14 -7.78
N GLY A 20 30.62 -3.76 -8.73
CA GLY A 20 29.98 -4.52 -9.78
C GLY A 20 29.10 -5.65 -9.24
N PHE A 21 28.02 -5.96 -9.95
CA PHE A 21 27.20 -7.14 -9.69
C PHE A 21 27.04 -7.94 -10.97
N LYS A 22 26.81 -9.23 -10.84
CA LYS A 22 26.51 -10.12 -11.95
C LYS A 22 24.99 -10.27 -12.06
N ALA A 23 24.42 -9.80 -13.16
CA ALA A 23 23.03 -10.06 -13.48
C ALA A 23 22.87 -11.54 -13.89
N ALA A 24 21.80 -12.18 -13.40
CA ALA A 24 21.42 -13.52 -13.79
C ALA A 24 20.12 -13.46 -14.62
N PHE A 25 20.08 -14.24 -15.67
CA PHE A 25 18.94 -14.36 -16.58
C PHE A 25 18.59 -15.84 -16.73
N ALA A 26 17.39 -16.12 -17.18
CA ALA A 26 17.06 -17.46 -17.65
C ALA A 26 17.89 -17.78 -18.91
N ASP A 27 18.21 -19.06 -19.09
CA ASP A 27 18.91 -19.52 -20.28
C ASP A 27 18.01 -19.38 -21.52
N ASP A 28 18.65 -19.15 -22.70
CA ASP A 28 17.93 -19.18 -23.96
C ASP A 28 17.27 -20.55 -24.16
N GLY A 29 15.96 -20.55 -24.40
CA GLY A 29 15.19 -21.79 -24.53
C GLY A 29 14.82 -22.48 -23.22
N ALA A 30 14.90 -21.79 -22.09
CA ALA A 30 14.41 -22.30 -20.81
C ALA A 30 12.94 -22.77 -20.93
N VAL A 31 12.67 -23.98 -20.46
CA VAL A 31 11.32 -24.58 -20.49
C VAL A 31 10.62 -24.29 -19.17
N TYR A 32 9.44 -23.67 -19.25
CA TYR A 32 8.60 -23.39 -18.10
C TYR A 32 7.43 -24.38 -18.03
N GLU A 33 7.08 -24.80 -16.84
CA GLU A 33 5.90 -25.66 -16.60
C GLU A 33 4.61 -24.99 -17.10
N ARG A 34 4.53 -23.66 -16.93
CA ARG A 34 3.37 -22.87 -17.36
C ARG A 34 3.76 -21.44 -17.67
N THR A 35 3.20 -20.90 -18.75
CA THR A 35 3.25 -19.47 -19.07
C THR A 35 1.87 -18.86 -18.91
N LEU A 36 1.78 -17.70 -18.25
CA LEU A 36 0.56 -16.94 -18.06
C LEU A 36 0.77 -15.54 -18.62
N GLU A 37 -0.19 -15.09 -19.42
CA GLU A 37 -0.20 -13.74 -20.00
C GLU A 37 -1.38 -12.97 -19.41
N TYR A 38 -1.15 -11.74 -18.98
CA TYR A 38 -2.17 -10.86 -18.40
C TYR A 38 -2.12 -9.50 -19.10
N ASP A 39 -3.27 -9.04 -19.57
CA ASP A 39 -3.41 -7.65 -20.03
C ASP A 39 -3.60 -6.74 -18.81
N LEU A 40 -2.57 -5.94 -18.52
CA LEU A 40 -2.62 -5.03 -17.37
C LEU A 40 -3.62 -3.89 -17.53
N SER A 41 -4.04 -3.57 -18.77
CA SER A 41 -5.04 -2.53 -19.03
C SER A 41 -6.44 -2.92 -18.57
N GLU A 42 -6.71 -4.22 -18.46
CA GLU A 42 -8.00 -4.77 -17.99
C GLU A 42 -8.07 -4.93 -16.47
N LEU A 43 -6.95 -4.72 -15.76
CA LEU A 43 -6.93 -4.87 -14.32
C LEU A 43 -7.69 -3.75 -13.62
N GLU A 44 -8.59 -4.15 -12.74
CA GLU A 44 -9.30 -3.24 -11.86
C GLU A 44 -8.61 -3.16 -10.49
N SER A 45 -8.95 -2.12 -9.72
CA SER A 45 -8.49 -2.01 -8.34
C SER A 45 -9.00 -3.19 -7.52
N MET A 46 -8.10 -3.91 -6.88
CA MET A 46 -8.40 -5.11 -6.10
C MET A 46 -8.22 -4.87 -4.62
N VAL A 47 -8.99 -5.60 -3.83
CA VAL A 47 -8.83 -5.72 -2.38
C VAL A 47 -8.85 -7.20 -1.99
N ALA A 48 -7.95 -7.60 -1.11
CA ALA A 48 -7.99 -8.94 -0.53
C ALA A 48 -8.75 -8.89 0.80
N LEU A 49 -9.84 -9.65 0.85
CA LEU A 49 -10.67 -9.75 2.06
C LEU A 49 -9.95 -10.52 3.18
N PRO A 50 -10.31 -10.31 4.44
CA PRO A 50 -9.82 -11.12 5.55
C PRO A 50 -10.09 -12.63 5.33
N HIS A 51 -9.25 -13.56 5.75
CA HIS A 51 -7.96 -13.37 6.43
C HIS A 51 -6.83 -13.99 5.60
N LEU A 52 -6.97 -13.94 4.25
CA LEU A 52 -6.01 -14.48 3.29
C LEU A 52 -5.76 -13.49 2.14
N PRO A 53 -4.53 -13.28 1.71
CA PRO A 53 -4.23 -12.43 0.55
C PRO A 53 -4.87 -12.94 -0.76
N SER A 54 -5.17 -14.24 -0.86
CA SER A 54 -5.83 -14.86 -2.02
C SER A 54 -7.33 -14.56 -2.12
N ASN A 55 -7.95 -13.97 -1.10
CA ASN A 55 -9.37 -13.61 -1.10
C ASN A 55 -9.63 -12.32 -1.91
N GLY A 56 -9.07 -12.22 -3.11
CA GLY A 56 -9.17 -11.05 -3.98
C GLY A 56 -10.60 -10.80 -4.47
N ARG A 57 -11.02 -9.52 -4.42
CA ARG A 57 -12.26 -9.00 -5.00
C ARG A 57 -11.97 -7.64 -5.65
N LYS A 58 -12.80 -7.23 -6.60
CA LYS A 58 -12.76 -5.85 -7.10
C LYS A 58 -13.16 -4.89 -5.99
N ALA A 59 -12.45 -3.80 -5.81
CA ALA A 59 -12.70 -2.85 -4.73
C ALA A 59 -14.13 -2.31 -4.78
N ARG A 60 -14.64 -2.04 -5.98
CA ARG A 60 -16.02 -1.55 -6.21
C ARG A 60 -17.13 -2.52 -5.81
N ASP A 61 -16.82 -3.80 -5.73
CA ASP A 61 -17.78 -4.86 -5.35
C ASP A 61 -17.81 -5.10 -3.83
N VAL A 62 -17.00 -4.35 -3.07
CA VAL A 62 -16.86 -4.53 -1.61
C VAL A 62 -17.43 -3.33 -0.87
N ASP A 63 -18.60 -3.55 -0.25
CA ASP A 63 -19.29 -2.54 0.55
C ASP A 63 -18.98 -2.75 2.05
N VAL A 64 -17.83 -2.22 2.49
CA VAL A 64 -17.37 -2.34 3.88
C VAL A 64 -16.92 -0.98 4.39
N THR A 65 -17.47 -0.53 5.52
CA THR A 65 -16.97 0.63 6.26
C THR A 65 -15.69 0.27 7.00
N ILE A 66 -14.78 1.24 7.13
CA ILE A 66 -13.49 1.07 7.77
C ILE A 66 -13.30 2.05 8.93
N ASP A 67 -12.58 1.63 9.95
CA ASP A 67 -12.18 2.45 11.10
C ASP A 67 -10.75 2.98 10.93
N GLN A 68 -9.95 2.31 10.11
CA GLN A 68 -8.55 2.66 9.89
C GLN A 68 -8.12 2.46 8.44
N ALA A 69 -7.28 3.38 7.95
CA ALA A 69 -6.51 3.24 6.72
C ALA A 69 -5.02 3.25 7.07
N TYR A 70 -4.29 2.19 6.71
CA TYR A 70 -2.87 2.06 7.00
C TYR A 70 -2.05 2.01 5.71
N LEU A 71 -1.32 3.09 5.44
CA LEU A 71 -0.53 3.25 4.22
C LEU A 71 0.95 3.04 4.51
N GLY A 72 1.58 2.11 3.82
CA GLY A 72 3.03 2.00 3.77
C GLY A 72 3.60 0.83 4.53
N SER A 73 4.57 1.07 5.42
CA SER A 73 5.56 0.15 5.96
C SER A 73 6.61 -0.30 4.93
N CYS A 74 7.37 -1.37 5.20
CA CYS A 74 8.48 -1.81 4.35
C CYS A 74 8.05 -2.28 2.94
N THR A 75 6.78 -2.65 2.75
CA THR A 75 6.28 -3.21 1.49
C THR A 75 5.82 -2.13 0.53
N ASN A 76 4.79 -1.38 0.87
CA ASN A 76 4.14 -0.36 0.04
C ASN A 76 4.21 1.04 0.67
N GLY A 77 5.36 1.41 1.23
CA GLY A 77 5.68 2.75 1.69
C GLY A 77 6.84 3.35 0.90
N ARG A 78 7.07 2.92 -0.32
CA ARG A 78 8.08 3.48 -1.21
C ARG A 78 7.64 4.83 -1.74
N ILE A 79 8.56 5.58 -2.33
CA ILE A 79 8.26 6.94 -2.77
C ILE A 79 7.14 6.98 -3.82
N GLU A 80 7.09 5.99 -4.71
CA GLU A 80 6.05 5.86 -5.74
C GLU A 80 4.68 5.62 -5.12
N ASP A 81 4.61 4.78 -4.10
CA ASP A 81 3.38 4.48 -3.36
C ASP A 81 2.85 5.72 -2.64
N LEU A 82 3.75 6.47 -2.01
CA LEU A 82 3.41 7.71 -1.32
C LEU A 82 2.95 8.80 -2.29
N ARG A 83 3.59 8.95 -3.46
CA ARG A 83 3.16 9.89 -4.51
C ARG A 83 1.75 9.58 -4.98
N LEU A 84 1.49 8.29 -5.29
CA LEU A 84 0.18 7.83 -5.75
C LEU A 84 -0.92 8.10 -4.71
N ALA A 85 -0.67 7.77 -3.45
CA ALA A 85 -1.62 8.04 -2.37
C ALA A 85 -1.84 9.53 -2.11
N ALA A 86 -0.77 10.34 -2.16
CA ALA A 86 -0.85 11.79 -1.99
C ALA A 86 -1.64 12.46 -3.13
N GLU A 87 -1.53 11.96 -4.36
CA GLU A 87 -2.33 12.43 -5.50
C GLU A 87 -3.83 12.21 -5.25
N VAL A 88 -4.22 11.04 -4.76
CA VAL A 88 -5.61 10.74 -4.39
C VAL A 88 -6.11 11.64 -3.26
N LEU A 89 -5.27 11.95 -2.28
CA LEU A 89 -5.62 12.78 -1.10
C LEU A 89 -5.60 14.28 -1.38
N ARG A 90 -5.00 14.71 -2.48
CA ARG A 90 -4.82 16.15 -2.76
C ARG A 90 -6.14 16.89 -2.80
N GLY A 91 -6.28 17.93 -1.98
CA GLY A 91 -7.49 18.72 -1.83
C GLY A 91 -8.63 18.02 -1.06
N ARG A 92 -8.41 16.82 -0.56
CA ARG A 92 -9.38 16.03 0.19
C ARG A 92 -9.01 15.89 1.66
N LYS A 93 -9.96 15.45 2.47
CA LYS A 93 -9.78 15.16 3.90
C LYS A 93 -10.04 13.68 4.16
N VAL A 94 -9.34 13.14 5.12
CA VAL A 94 -9.65 11.84 5.70
C VAL A 94 -11.03 11.93 6.37
N HIS A 95 -11.85 10.89 6.20
CA HIS A 95 -13.17 10.80 6.81
C HIS A 95 -13.05 10.93 8.34
N PRO A 96 -13.94 11.67 9.02
CA PRO A 96 -13.83 11.94 10.46
C PRO A 96 -13.80 10.69 11.34
N ASP A 97 -14.43 9.60 10.88
CA ASP A 97 -14.47 8.33 11.61
C ASP A 97 -13.30 7.40 11.27
N VAL A 98 -12.34 7.82 10.43
CA VAL A 98 -11.21 7.01 10.00
C VAL A 98 -9.90 7.53 10.56
N ARG A 99 -9.12 6.66 11.18
CA ARG A 99 -7.72 6.91 11.51
C ARG A 99 -6.84 6.57 10.31
N MET A 100 -6.26 7.56 9.67
CA MET A 100 -5.25 7.29 8.63
C MET A 100 -3.84 7.36 9.20
N VAL A 101 -3.08 6.28 9.02
CA VAL A 101 -1.67 6.18 9.44
C VAL A 101 -0.81 6.01 8.20
N VAL A 102 0.23 6.83 8.05
CA VAL A 102 1.18 6.80 6.94
C VAL A 102 2.59 6.51 7.45
N VAL A 103 3.21 5.46 6.91
CA VAL A 103 4.52 4.97 7.33
C VAL A 103 5.45 4.79 6.14
N PRO A 104 6.39 5.70 5.88
CA PRO A 104 7.41 5.54 4.85
C PRO A 104 8.30 4.32 5.07
N ALA A 105 8.76 3.69 3.98
CA ALA A 105 9.48 2.41 4.03
C ALA A 105 10.89 2.50 4.65
N SER A 106 11.52 3.65 4.61
CA SER A 106 12.88 3.87 5.12
C SER A 106 13.13 5.36 5.38
N VAL A 107 14.19 5.66 6.13
CA VAL A 107 14.63 7.06 6.36
C VAL A 107 14.88 7.78 5.03
N LYS A 108 15.53 7.14 4.06
CA LYS A 108 15.77 7.73 2.73
C LYS A 108 14.45 8.10 2.03
N VAL A 109 13.43 7.25 2.11
CA VAL A 109 12.10 7.54 1.53
C VAL A 109 11.40 8.64 2.31
N PHE A 110 11.50 8.64 3.65
CA PHE A 110 10.96 9.69 4.50
C PHE A 110 11.53 11.06 4.13
N ASP A 111 12.87 11.16 4.03
CA ASP A 111 13.55 12.40 3.67
C ASP A 111 13.16 12.88 2.27
N GLN A 112 13.04 11.96 1.32
CA GLN A 112 12.59 12.26 -0.03
C GLN A 112 11.14 12.74 -0.05
N ALA A 113 10.23 12.05 0.66
CA ALA A 113 8.82 12.43 0.76
C ALA A 113 8.64 13.80 1.44
N MET A 114 9.50 14.13 2.41
CA MET A 114 9.55 15.45 3.05
C MET A 114 10.00 16.50 2.05
N ALA A 115 11.07 16.26 1.31
CA ALA A 115 11.59 17.20 0.30
C ALA A 115 10.59 17.46 -0.84
N GLU A 116 9.79 16.45 -1.21
CA GLU A 116 8.72 16.56 -2.21
C GLU A 116 7.40 17.15 -1.66
N GLY A 117 7.33 17.43 -0.37
CA GLY A 117 6.13 17.99 0.28
C GLY A 117 5.00 16.98 0.52
N LEU A 118 5.21 15.68 0.25
CA LEU A 118 4.19 14.65 0.39
C LEU A 118 3.72 14.48 1.85
N LEU A 119 4.66 14.59 2.82
CA LEU A 119 4.30 14.48 4.23
C LEU A 119 3.36 15.61 4.67
N ALA A 120 3.54 16.81 4.11
CA ALA A 120 2.65 17.93 4.36
C ALA A 120 1.25 17.70 3.76
N GLU A 121 1.16 17.10 2.57
CA GLU A 121 -0.14 16.75 1.97
C GLU A 121 -0.90 15.71 2.81
N PHE A 122 -0.24 14.67 3.30
CA PHE A 122 -0.84 13.70 4.22
C PHE A 122 -1.32 14.35 5.52
N SER A 123 -0.48 15.20 6.13
CA SER A 123 -0.85 15.93 7.34
C SER A 123 -2.02 16.88 7.12
N LYS A 124 -2.03 17.62 6.01
CA LYS A 124 -3.17 18.49 5.62
C LYS A 124 -4.45 17.70 5.41
N ALA A 125 -4.37 16.49 4.87
CA ALA A 125 -5.53 15.61 4.72
C ALA A 125 -6.07 15.11 6.07
N GLY A 126 -5.30 15.18 7.16
CA GLY A 126 -5.67 14.71 8.48
C GLY A 126 -5.06 13.35 8.83
N ALA A 127 -4.10 12.87 8.06
CA ALA A 127 -3.39 11.62 8.37
C ALA A 127 -2.31 11.83 9.45
N PHE A 128 -2.12 10.81 10.27
CA PHE A 128 -0.95 10.72 11.15
C PHE A 128 0.24 10.18 10.36
N VAL A 129 1.30 10.95 10.26
CA VAL A 129 2.54 10.57 9.57
C VAL A 129 3.60 10.18 10.59
N SER A 130 4.15 8.98 10.49
CA SER A 130 5.20 8.50 11.37
C SER A 130 6.54 8.40 10.66
N GLY A 131 7.63 8.31 11.43
CA GLY A 131 8.90 7.84 10.92
C GLY A 131 8.82 6.36 10.49
N PRO A 132 9.83 5.86 9.74
CA PRO A 132 9.88 4.46 9.30
C PRO A 132 9.84 3.47 10.46
N THR A 133 8.86 2.59 10.44
CA THR A 133 8.64 1.58 11.48
C THR A 133 7.74 0.45 10.93
N CYS A 134 7.61 -0.64 11.67
CA CYS A 134 6.59 -1.65 11.38
C CYS A 134 5.20 -1.24 11.89
N GLY A 135 5.11 -0.47 12.98
CA GLY A 135 3.84 0.03 13.51
C GLY A 135 2.80 -1.05 13.71
N ALA A 136 1.58 -0.77 13.29
CA ALA A 136 0.48 -1.72 13.35
C ALA A 136 0.62 -2.90 12.36
N CYS A 137 1.46 -2.82 11.34
CA CYS A 137 1.67 -3.90 10.36
C CYS A 137 2.00 -5.26 11.00
N LEU A 138 2.60 -5.25 12.19
CA LEU A 138 2.91 -6.47 12.97
C LEU A 138 2.15 -6.52 14.31
N GLY A 139 1.20 -5.61 14.56
CA GLY A 139 0.54 -5.50 15.85
C GLY A 139 1.39 -4.87 16.96
N GLY A 140 2.40 -4.10 16.61
CA GLY A 140 3.37 -3.54 17.57
C GLY A 140 2.91 -2.26 18.25
N HIS A 141 2.54 -1.23 17.48
CA HIS A 141 2.13 0.08 18.00
C HIS A 141 1.46 0.93 16.90
N MET A 142 0.99 2.14 17.23
CA MET A 142 0.44 3.16 16.31
C MET A 142 -0.63 2.61 15.36
N GLY A 143 -1.84 2.41 15.88
CA GLY A 143 -2.98 1.93 15.08
C GLY A 143 -3.23 0.42 15.23
N ILE A 144 -2.90 -0.14 16.42
CA ILE A 144 -3.33 -1.49 16.79
C ILE A 144 -4.85 -1.51 16.82
N LEU A 145 -5.43 -2.50 16.12
CA LEU A 145 -6.88 -2.63 15.99
C LEU A 145 -7.50 -3.22 17.25
N ALA A 146 -8.60 -2.62 17.68
CA ALA A 146 -9.47 -3.13 18.72
C ALA A 146 -10.42 -4.24 18.17
N PRO A 147 -11.16 -4.94 19.06
CA PRO A 147 -12.17 -5.91 18.63
C PRO A 147 -13.18 -5.31 17.67
N GLY A 148 -13.42 -5.96 16.54
CA GLY A 148 -14.40 -5.55 15.53
C GLY A 148 -13.95 -4.41 14.62
N GLU A 149 -12.81 -3.77 14.85
CA GLU A 149 -12.29 -2.73 13.95
C GLU A 149 -11.84 -3.30 12.60
N ARG A 150 -12.07 -2.52 11.55
CA ARG A 150 -11.74 -2.83 10.16
C ARG A 150 -10.70 -1.87 9.62
N CYS A 151 -9.63 -2.44 9.05
CA CYS A 151 -8.54 -1.65 8.48
C CYS A 151 -8.34 -2.00 7.00
N VAL A 152 -8.33 -1.01 6.12
CA VAL A 152 -7.76 -1.17 4.79
C VAL A 152 -6.27 -0.83 4.85
N SER A 153 -5.43 -1.70 4.29
CA SER A 153 -3.97 -1.60 4.45
C SER A 153 -3.21 -1.92 3.17
N SER A 154 -2.16 -1.17 2.90
CA SER A 154 -1.22 -1.49 1.83
C SER A 154 -0.09 -2.42 2.26
N THR A 155 -0.17 -3.02 3.44
CA THR A 155 0.78 -4.03 3.91
C THR A 155 0.59 -5.38 3.19
N ASN A 156 1.33 -6.41 3.57
CA ASN A 156 1.38 -7.66 2.80
C ASN A 156 0.72 -8.86 3.49
N ARG A 157 0.08 -8.67 4.66
CA ARG A 157 -0.49 -9.77 5.44
C ARG A 157 -1.75 -9.34 6.18
N ASN A 158 -2.75 -10.22 6.20
CA ASN A 158 -4.06 -9.96 6.81
C ASN A 158 -4.62 -11.17 7.57
N PHE A 159 -3.77 -12.06 8.06
CA PHE A 159 -4.22 -13.18 8.89
C PHE A 159 -4.83 -12.69 10.23
N ILE A 160 -5.61 -13.53 10.87
CA ILE A 160 -6.29 -13.24 12.15
C ILE A 160 -5.29 -12.68 13.19
N GLY A 161 -5.63 -11.53 13.78
CA GLY A 161 -4.83 -10.87 14.80
C GLY A 161 -3.57 -10.17 14.27
N ARG A 162 -3.37 -10.08 12.94
CA ARG A 162 -2.14 -9.50 12.37
C ARG A 162 -1.87 -8.07 12.82
N MET A 163 -2.89 -7.23 12.92
CA MET A 163 -2.74 -5.81 13.25
C MET A 163 -3.33 -5.46 14.62
N GLY A 164 -3.67 -6.44 15.45
CA GLY A 164 -4.26 -6.20 16.77
C GLY A 164 -5.10 -7.36 17.28
N HIS A 165 -6.35 -7.06 17.64
CA HIS A 165 -7.26 -8.07 18.19
C HIS A 165 -7.62 -9.14 17.16
N SER A 166 -7.91 -10.36 17.64
CA SER A 166 -8.30 -11.49 16.77
C SER A 166 -9.61 -11.25 16.01
N ASP A 167 -10.51 -10.47 16.57
CA ASP A 167 -11.80 -10.14 15.97
C ASP A 167 -11.74 -8.92 15.03
N SER A 168 -10.55 -8.32 14.85
CA SER A 168 -10.35 -7.27 13.87
C SER A 168 -10.16 -7.82 12.48
N GLU A 169 -10.47 -7.02 11.47
CA GLU A 169 -10.39 -7.40 10.07
C GLU A 169 -9.41 -6.50 9.32
N VAL A 170 -8.51 -7.11 8.55
CA VAL A 170 -7.56 -6.40 7.70
C VAL A 170 -7.83 -6.72 6.23
N TYR A 171 -8.08 -5.68 5.44
CA TYR A 171 -8.30 -5.71 4.00
C TYR A 171 -7.04 -5.22 3.30
N LEU A 172 -6.42 -6.03 2.44
CA LEU A 172 -5.21 -5.61 1.74
C LEU A 172 -5.56 -4.96 0.40
N ALA A 173 -4.99 -3.80 0.14
CA ALA A 173 -5.22 -3.08 -1.11
C ALA A 173 -4.00 -2.24 -1.52
N GLY A 174 -3.97 -1.80 -2.77
CA GLY A 174 -2.94 -0.87 -3.25
C GLY A 174 -3.07 0.52 -2.61
N PRO A 175 -1.99 1.33 -2.64
CA PRO A 175 -1.92 2.65 -1.99
C PRO A 175 -3.06 3.60 -2.39
N ALA A 176 -3.46 3.60 -3.66
CA ALA A 176 -4.55 4.44 -4.16
C ALA A 176 -5.91 4.05 -3.56
N VAL A 177 -6.20 2.74 -3.44
CA VAL A 177 -7.43 2.24 -2.79
C VAL A 177 -7.43 2.59 -1.31
N VAL A 178 -6.29 2.44 -0.62
CA VAL A 178 -6.15 2.83 0.80
C VAL A 178 -6.46 4.31 0.99
N ALA A 179 -5.90 5.17 0.14
CA ALA A 179 -6.12 6.61 0.19
C ALA A 179 -7.58 6.99 -0.14
N ALA A 180 -8.17 6.38 -1.18
CA ALA A 180 -9.58 6.60 -1.55
C ALA A 180 -10.52 6.17 -0.41
N SER A 181 -10.27 5.02 0.17
CA SER A 181 -11.05 4.49 1.29
C SER A 181 -10.93 5.36 2.54
N ALA A 182 -9.75 5.94 2.78
CA ALA A 182 -9.57 6.89 3.89
C ALA A 182 -10.44 8.14 3.73
N VAL A 183 -10.66 8.61 2.50
CA VAL A 183 -11.51 9.78 2.21
C VAL A 183 -12.99 9.46 2.40
N THR A 184 -13.44 8.30 1.97
CA THR A 184 -14.86 7.94 1.96
C THR A 184 -15.35 7.24 3.23
N GLY A 185 -14.42 6.72 4.06
CA GLY A 185 -14.76 5.92 5.24
C GLY A 185 -15.15 4.47 4.92
N ARG A 186 -14.97 4.02 3.66
CA ARG A 186 -15.33 2.68 3.20
C ARG A 186 -14.37 2.22 2.11
N ILE A 187 -14.33 0.91 1.83
CA ILE A 187 -13.55 0.38 0.69
C ILE A 187 -14.04 1.05 -0.59
N THR A 188 -13.11 1.72 -1.30
CA THR A 188 -13.44 2.55 -2.46
C THR A 188 -12.40 2.39 -3.56
N ASP A 189 -12.86 2.16 -4.79
CA ASP A 189 -12.00 2.27 -5.98
C ASP A 189 -11.64 3.76 -6.19
N PRO A 190 -10.36 4.13 -6.32
CA PRO A 190 -9.98 5.52 -6.53
C PRO A 190 -10.61 6.17 -7.76
N ARG A 191 -11.02 5.38 -8.75
CA ARG A 191 -11.72 5.86 -9.96
C ARG A 191 -13.16 6.31 -9.69
N ASP A 192 -13.74 5.84 -8.57
CA ASP A 192 -15.10 6.19 -8.17
C ASP A 192 -15.13 7.42 -7.25
N LEU A 193 -13.97 8.01 -6.93
CA LEU A 193 -13.91 9.31 -6.24
C LEU A 193 -14.33 10.42 -7.19
N GLU A 194 -15.34 11.19 -6.78
CA GLU A 194 -15.70 12.41 -7.49
C GLU A 194 -14.49 13.35 -7.58
N VAL A 195 -14.32 13.96 -8.75
CA VAL A 195 -13.29 14.98 -8.94
C VAL A 195 -13.61 16.12 -7.98
N ALA A 196 -12.70 16.41 -7.05
CA ALA A 196 -12.86 17.57 -6.18
C ALA A 196 -12.95 18.84 -7.05
N GLN A 197 -14.10 19.49 -6.99
CA GLN A 197 -14.35 20.76 -7.69
C GLN A 197 -13.55 21.90 -7.06
#